data_8847d506c1510b36f8a78df40ed552a0
#
_entry.id   8847d506c1510b36f8a78df40ed552a0
#
_cell.length_a   1.000
_cell.length_b   1.000
_cell.length_c   1.000
_cell.angle_alpha   90.00
_cell.angle_beta   90.00
_cell.angle_gamma   90.00
#
_symmetry.space_group_name_H-M   'P 1'
#
loop_
_entity.id
_entity.type
_entity.pdbx_description
1 polymer ?
#
loop_
_entity_poly.entity_id
_entity_poly.type
_entity_poly.pdbx_seq_one_letter_code
_entity_poly.pdbx_strand_id
1 'polypeptide(L)'
;MDPINKIINFLFPLLTLYALLVFYPTYQRLKSVVSICRNLFPENVAGKVVVITGAASGIGEALAYEYGKRGAYLALVDIRGDPLFHVAALAELYGSPEVMPLVADVSKLEDCERFIRATVLHFGRLDHLVTNAGVAPLYLFEDIDDLSKASPAMDINFWGSVYCTFYASPYLKKSRGRIVAIASGCGYIASPRLSFYCASKAALIAFYETLRTEFGSEIGITIVAPGVVDSELSRGKFMTKDGNLVVDKELRDVQVSVLPVESAERCAKAIMKSVCRGDRYLLEPSWIGCVILWKVFCSEVTESIARWLLMAGPTLPVTEAPTKKILDVANAFRSFFSLPHY
;
A
#
# COMPACT_ATOMS: atom_id res chain seq x y z
N MET A 1 -7.36 -37.77 -21.44
CA MET A 1 -6.40 -37.50 -20.33
C MET A 1 -5.62 -38.77 -20.06
N ASP A 2 -4.32 -38.69 -20.11
CA ASP A 2 -3.38 -39.77 -19.82
C ASP A 2 -3.68 -40.31 -18.40
N PRO A 3 -3.72 -41.67 -18.20
CA PRO A 3 -3.89 -42.30 -16.90
C PRO A 3 -2.98 -41.72 -15.80
N ILE A 4 -1.75 -41.36 -16.18
CA ILE A 4 -0.76 -40.74 -15.30
C ILE A 4 -1.29 -39.38 -14.75
N ASN A 5 -1.86 -38.55 -15.61
CA ASN A 5 -2.43 -37.26 -15.18
C ASN A 5 -3.63 -37.40 -14.23
N LYS A 6 -4.44 -38.48 -14.41
CA LYS A 6 -5.54 -38.76 -13.46
C LYS A 6 -5.01 -39.14 -12.07
N ILE A 7 -3.96 -39.98 -12.03
CA ILE A 7 -3.32 -40.39 -10.79
C ILE A 7 -2.68 -39.18 -10.09
N ILE A 8 -1.94 -38.34 -10.82
CA ILE A 8 -1.31 -37.13 -10.29
C ILE A 8 -2.37 -36.18 -9.73
N ASN A 9 -3.43 -35.89 -10.47
CA ASN A 9 -4.52 -35.02 -10.02
C ASN A 9 -5.26 -35.54 -8.77
N PHE A 10 -5.29 -36.84 -8.55
CA PHE A 10 -5.88 -37.45 -7.35
C PHE A 10 -4.90 -37.39 -6.16
N LEU A 11 -3.64 -37.77 -6.39
CA LEU A 11 -2.65 -37.87 -5.31
C LEU A 11 -2.11 -36.52 -4.86
N PHE A 12 -1.98 -35.53 -5.76
CA PHE A 12 -1.35 -34.26 -5.46
C PHE A 12 -2.06 -33.47 -4.34
N PRO A 13 -3.40 -33.33 -4.32
CA PRO A 13 -4.10 -32.66 -3.23
C PRO A 13 -3.89 -33.38 -1.87
N LEU A 14 -3.89 -34.71 -1.87
CA LEU A 14 -3.69 -35.50 -0.66
C LEU A 14 -2.27 -35.35 -0.10
N LEU A 15 -1.26 -35.40 -0.98
CA LEU A 15 0.14 -35.15 -0.61
C LEU A 15 0.36 -33.74 -0.12
N THR A 16 -0.29 -32.75 -0.75
CA THR A 16 -0.22 -31.34 -0.33
C THR A 16 -0.84 -31.17 1.06
N LEU A 17 -2.02 -31.75 1.29
CA LEU A 17 -2.67 -31.70 2.61
C LEU A 17 -1.82 -32.37 3.68
N TYR A 18 -1.27 -33.54 3.41
CA TYR A 18 -0.37 -34.25 4.32
C TYR A 18 0.88 -33.42 4.62
N ALA A 19 1.50 -32.86 3.59
CA ALA A 19 2.66 -31.99 3.74
C ALA A 19 2.34 -30.76 4.62
N LEU A 20 1.20 -30.11 4.39
CA LEU A 20 0.74 -29.00 5.23
C LEU A 20 0.55 -29.42 6.68
N LEU A 21 -0.11 -30.54 6.97
CA LEU A 21 -0.37 -31.00 8.33
C LEU A 21 0.93 -31.36 9.08
N VAL A 22 1.90 -31.94 8.39
CA VAL A 22 3.16 -32.40 9.01
C VAL A 22 4.18 -31.27 9.13
N PHE A 23 4.37 -30.50 8.06
CA PHE A 23 5.45 -29.50 8.02
C PHE A 23 5.04 -28.12 8.53
N TYR A 24 3.75 -27.78 8.48
CA TYR A 24 3.27 -26.46 8.89
C TYR A 24 3.57 -26.12 10.35
N PRO A 25 3.37 -27.00 11.35
CA PRO A 25 3.73 -26.70 12.73
C PRO A 25 5.22 -26.46 12.93
N THR A 26 6.06 -27.26 12.26
CA THR A 26 7.53 -27.09 12.31
C THR A 26 7.95 -25.77 11.65
N TYR A 27 7.37 -25.46 10.49
CA TYR A 27 7.57 -24.19 9.81
C TYR A 27 7.18 -22.98 10.68
N GLN A 28 6.04 -23.05 11.39
CA GLN A 28 5.60 -21.97 12.27
C GLN A 28 6.54 -21.78 13.47
N ARG A 29 7.07 -22.86 14.04
CA ARG A 29 8.09 -22.76 15.10
C ARG A 29 9.36 -22.10 14.59
N LEU A 30 9.87 -22.54 13.44
CA LEU A 30 11.07 -21.96 12.82
C LEU A 30 10.85 -20.48 12.49
N LYS A 31 9.70 -20.14 11.91
CA LYS A 31 9.30 -18.77 11.62
C LYS A 31 9.28 -17.91 12.89
N SER A 32 8.79 -18.44 14.00
CA SER A 32 8.76 -17.73 15.28
C SER A 32 10.18 -17.46 15.80
N VAL A 33 11.06 -18.45 15.75
CA VAL A 33 12.48 -18.27 16.13
C VAL A 33 13.18 -17.23 15.27
N VAL A 34 13.01 -17.32 13.94
CA VAL A 34 13.57 -16.32 13.00
C VAL A 34 13.00 -14.92 13.28
N SER A 35 11.71 -14.82 13.60
CA SER A 35 11.08 -13.54 13.97
C SER A 35 11.67 -12.95 15.26
N ILE A 36 11.94 -13.78 16.26
CA ILE A 36 12.61 -13.35 17.51
C ILE A 36 14.01 -12.83 17.19
N CYS A 37 14.81 -13.56 16.42
CA CYS A 37 16.15 -13.13 16.02
C CYS A 37 16.12 -11.78 15.25
N ARG A 38 15.18 -11.63 14.33
CA ARG A 38 15.01 -10.36 13.57
C ARG A 38 14.55 -9.19 14.45
N ASN A 39 13.78 -9.45 15.50
CA ASN A 39 13.41 -8.43 16.48
C ASN A 39 14.61 -7.98 17.33
N LEU A 40 15.52 -8.89 17.64
CA LEU A 40 16.73 -8.60 18.43
C LEU A 40 17.81 -7.85 17.62
N PHE A 41 17.87 -8.11 16.31
CA PHE A 41 18.85 -7.52 15.40
C PHE A 41 18.16 -6.87 14.18
N PRO A 42 17.39 -5.78 14.39
CA PRO A 42 16.76 -5.07 13.29
C PRO A 42 17.82 -4.38 12.42
N GLU A 43 17.51 -4.22 11.15
CA GLU A 43 18.36 -3.49 10.22
C GLU A 43 18.51 -2.03 10.65
N ASN A 44 19.76 -1.55 10.71
CA ASN A 44 20.04 -0.14 10.91
C ASN A 44 20.03 0.58 9.56
N VAL A 45 19.21 1.62 9.44
CA VAL A 45 19.06 2.42 8.22
C VAL A 45 19.87 3.72 8.26
N ALA A 46 20.59 4.00 9.33
CA ALA A 46 21.48 5.17 9.39
C ALA A 46 22.54 5.10 8.28
N GLY A 47 22.73 6.19 7.55
CA GLY A 47 23.65 6.29 6.43
C GLY A 47 23.21 5.54 5.15
N LYS A 48 22.04 4.93 5.12
CA LYS A 48 21.46 4.33 3.92
C LYS A 48 20.78 5.37 3.05
N VAL A 49 20.81 5.15 1.75
CA VAL A 49 20.12 5.99 0.75
C VAL A 49 18.76 5.38 0.40
N VAL A 50 17.71 6.17 0.57
CA VAL A 50 16.31 5.74 0.41
C VAL A 50 15.61 6.62 -0.60
N VAL A 51 15.01 6.01 -1.62
CA VAL A 51 14.08 6.69 -2.54
C VAL A 51 12.64 6.44 -2.05
N ILE A 52 11.84 7.51 -1.93
CA ILE A 52 10.42 7.42 -1.56
C ILE A 52 9.59 8.14 -2.62
N THR A 53 8.69 7.41 -3.32
CA THR A 53 7.75 8.00 -4.26
C THR A 53 6.42 8.38 -3.60
N GLY A 54 5.77 9.44 -4.09
CA GLY A 54 4.57 9.98 -3.45
C GLY A 54 4.87 10.55 -2.07
N ALA A 55 6.03 11.22 -1.94
CA ALA A 55 6.56 11.65 -0.65
C ALA A 55 5.94 12.94 -0.11
N ALA A 56 5.16 13.67 -0.91
CA ALA A 56 4.63 14.98 -0.53
C ALA A 56 3.41 14.92 0.41
N SER A 57 2.89 13.74 0.75
CA SER A 57 1.75 13.62 1.68
C SER A 57 1.57 12.20 2.24
N GLY A 58 0.78 12.08 3.30
CA GLY A 58 0.28 10.82 3.84
C GLY A 58 1.35 9.84 4.29
N ILE A 59 1.28 8.58 3.81
CA ILE A 59 2.23 7.53 4.21
C ILE A 59 3.65 7.86 3.73
N GLY A 60 3.81 8.41 2.50
CA GLY A 60 5.11 8.75 1.94
C GLY A 60 5.82 9.85 2.75
N GLU A 61 5.10 10.91 3.11
CA GLU A 61 5.57 11.97 4.00
C GLU A 61 5.97 11.44 5.38
N ALA A 62 5.09 10.66 6.01
CA ALA A 62 5.36 10.09 7.32
C ALA A 62 6.56 9.12 7.29
N LEU A 63 6.76 8.37 6.21
CA LEU A 63 7.94 7.54 6.00
C LEU A 63 9.21 8.36 5.83
N ALA A 64 9.16 9.48 5.09
CA ALA A 64 10.30 10.40 4.98
C ALA A 64 10.79 10.85 6.37
N TYR A 65 9.85 11.23 7.24
CA TYR A 65 10.18 11.62 8.62
C TYR A 65 10.73 10.45 9.45
N GLU A 66 10.15 9.26 9.33
CA GLU A 66 10.60 8.10 10.10
C GLU A 66 11.98 7.58 9.65
N TYR A 67 12.31 7.65 8.35
CA TYR A 67 13.65 7.38 7.85
C TYR A 67 14.64 8.48 8.26
N GLY A 68 14.23 9.76 8.17
CA GLY A 68 15.03 10.90 8.60
C GLY A 68 15.45 10.79 10.07
N LYS A 69 14.49 10.53 10.99
CA LYS A 69 14.76 10.31 12.43
C LYS A 69 15.78 9.21 12.70
N ARG A 70 16.01 8.32 11.74
CA ARG A 70 16.99 7.22 11.85
C ARG A 70 18.28 7.49 11.09
N GLY A 71 18.48 8.72 10.60
CA GLY A 71 19.72 9.14 9.94
C GLY A 71 19.92 8.59 8.53
N ALA A 72 18.86 8.29 7.80
CA ALA A 72 18.93 7.91 6.40
C ALA A 72 19.07 9.14 5.48
N TYR A 73 19.80 9.00 4.38
CA TYR A 73 19.80 9.94 3.26
C TYR A 73 18.56 9.71 2.41
N LEU A 74 17.88 10.77 1.99
CA LEU A 74 16.58 10.66 1.33
C LEU A 74 16.59 11.28 -0.06
N ALA A 75 16.03 10.56 -1.04
CA ALA A 75 15.59 11.12 -2.30
C ALA A 75 14.05 11.04 -2.33
N LEU A 76 13.41 12.19 -2.19
CA LEU A 76 11.95 12.29 -2.10
C LEU A 76 11.38 12.66 -3.47
N VAL A 77 10.42 11.89 -3.94
CA VAL A 77 9.83 12.03 -5.27
C VAL A 77 8.33 12.25 -5.17
N ASP A 78 7.83 13.32 -5.79
CA ASP A 78 6.39 13.60 -5.96
C ASP A 78 6.20 14.47 -7.19
N ILE A 79 5.00 14.45 -7.76
CA ILE A 79 4.64 15.35 -8.87
C ILE A 79 4.41 16.79 -8.40
N ARG A 80 4.14 17.00 -7.11
CA ARG A 80 3.84 18.30 -6.49
C ARG A 80 5.07 18.89 -5.82
N GLY A 81 5.64 19.93 -6.40
CA GLY A 81 6.89 20.55 -5.92
C GLY A 81 6.78 21.18 -4.53
N ASP A 82 5.87 22.12 -4.33
CA ASP A 82 5.80 22.90 -3.09
C ASP A 82 5.62 22.04 -1.83
N PRO A 83 4.66 21.09 -1.75
CA PRO A 83 4.56 20.21 -0.59
C PRO A 83 5.78 19.31 -0.43
N LEU A 84 6.39 18.85 -1.55
CA LEU A 84 7.59 18.01 -1.52
C LEU A 84 8.78 18.74 -0.89
N PHE A 85 9.01 20.00 -1.25
CA PHE A 85 10.09 20.82 -0.67
C PHE A 85 9.87 21.07 0.83
N HIS A 86 8.61 21.26 1.25
CA HIS A 86 8.28 21.37 2.67
C HIS A 86 8.60 20.08 3.45
N VAL A 87 8.20 18.92 2.91
CA VAL A 87 8.51 17.61 3.52
C VAL A 87 10.02 17.38 3.58
N ALA A 88 10.77 17.76 2.54
CA ALA A 88 12.22 17.63 2.51
C ALA A 88 12.89 18.42 3.64
N ALA A 89 12.53 19.68 3.81
CA ALA A 89 13.05 20.55 4.88
C ALA A 89 12.73 19.99 6.27
N LEU A 90 11.52 19.47 6.49
CA LEU A 90 11.16 18.84 7.77
C LEU A 90 11.90 17.51 7.99
N ALA A 91 12.12 16.71 6.96
CA ALA A 91 12.85 15.46 7.09
C ALA A 91 14.32 15.69 7.49
N GLU A 92 14.96 16.75 7.01
CA GLU A 92 16.29 17.19 7.47
C GLU A 92 16.24 17.64 8.94
N LEU A 93 15.25 18.45 9.30
CA LEU A 93 15.08 18.90 10.68
C LEU A 93 14.85 17.72 11.64
N TYR A 94 14.23 16.65 11.18
CA TYR A 94 14.04 15.42 11.96
C TYR A 94 15.29 14.52 12.02
N GLY A 95 16.34 14.84 11.31
CA GLY A 95 17.63 14.16 11.46
C GLY A 95 18.16 13.43 10.21
N SER A 96 17.51 13.57 9.04
CA SER A 96 18.14 13.13 7.80
C SER A 96 19.39 13.96 7.54
N PRO A 97 20.56 13.34 7.27
CA PRO A 97 21.77 14.09 6.99
C PRO A 97 21.69 14.96 5.72
N GLU A 98 20.90 14.50 4.74
CA GLU A 98 20.66 15.22 3.50
C GLU A 98 19.39 14.69 2.83
N VAL A 99 18.60 15.58 2.25
CA VAL A 99 17.37 15.25 1.51
C VAL A 99 17.40 15.88 0.13
N MET A 100 17.21 15.07 -0.90
CA MET A 100 17.14 15.49 -2.29
C MET A 100 15.68 15.43 -2.78
N PRO A 101 14.94 16.55 -2.86
CA PRO A 101 13.61 16.57 -3.43
C PRO A 101 13.68 16.55 -4.97
N LEU A 102 12.89 15.67 -5.59
CA LEU A 102 12.87 15.44 -7.04
C LEU A 102 11.42 15.49 -7.56
N VAL A 103 11.08 16.56 -8.27
CA VAL A 103 9.77 16.66 -8.90
C VAL A 103 9.72 15.76 -10.13
N ALA A 104 8.82 14.76 -10.11
CA ALA A 104 8.72 13.76 -11.15
C ALA A 104 7.34 13.08 -11.15
N ASP A 105 6.91 12.63 -12.33
CA ASP A 105 5.71 11.83 -12.55
C ASP A 105 6.09 10.35 -12.71
N VAL A 106 5.75 9.53 -11.73
CA VAL A 106 6.07 8.08 -11.77
C VAL A 106 5.39 7.33 -12.91
N SER A 107 4.33 7.86 -13.51
CA SER A 107 3.70 7.27 -14.69
C SER A 107 4.55 7.41 -15.96
N LYS A 108 5.61 8.21 -15.90
CA LYS A 108 6.55 8.47 -17.00
C LYS A 108 7.82 7.65 -16.78
N LEU A 109 8.12 6.77 -17.74
CA LEU A 109 9.30 5.89 -17.70
C LEU A 109 10.60 6.73 -17.58
N GLU A 110 10.70 7.79 -18.36
CA GLU A 110 11.87 8.67 -18.42
C GLU A 110 12.10 9.40 -17.09
N ASP A 111 11.03 9.78 -16.40
CA ASP A 111 11.13 10.42 -15.10
C ASP A 111 11.63 9.42 -14.05
N CYS A 112 11.15 8.18 -14.09
CA CYS A 112 11.62 7.12 -13.20
C CYS A 112 13.12 6.82 -13.40
N GLU A 113 13.58 6.75 -14.64
CA GLU A 113 15.01 6.63 -14.95
C GLU A 113 15.80 7.82 -14.41
N ARG A 114 15.32 9.03 -14.69
CA ARG A 114 15.99 10.28 -14.33
C ARG A 114 16.21 10.40 -12.82
N PHE A 115 15.17 10.22 -12.01
CA PHE A 115 15.33 10.42 -10.57
C PHE A 115 16.11 9.29 -9.89
N ILE A 116 16.01 8.04 -10.35
CA ILE A 116 16.85 6.95 -9.82
C ILE A 116 18.31 7.20 -10.15
N ARG A 117 18.65 7.57 -11.40
CA ARG A 117 20.01 7.90 -11.80
C ARG A 117 20.57 9.10 -11.04
N ALA A 118 19.77 10.18 -10.90
CA ALA A 118 20.14 11.35 -10.14
C ALA A 118 20.48 11.01 -8.69
N THR A 119 19.65 10.18 -8.03
CA THR A 119 19.87 9.70 -6.67
C THR A 119 21.20 8.95 -6.55
N VAL A 120 21.46 8.01 -7.46
CA VAL A 120 22.68 7.20 -7.41
C VAL A 120 23.91 8.03 -7.76
N LEU A 121 23.81 8.97 -8.70
CA LEU A 121 24.91 9.87 -9.05
C LEU A 121 25.27 10.76 -7.86
N HIS A 122 24.29 11.25 -7.12
CA HIS A 122 24.47 12.16 -6.00
C HIS A 122 25.02 11.46 -4.76
N PHE A 123 24.36 10.35 -4.33
CA PHE A 123 24.71 9.65 -3.09
C PHE A 123 25.66 8.45 -3.28
N GLY A 124 25.99 8.05 -4.51
CA GLY A 124 26.86 6.93 -4.84
C GLY A 124 26.25 5.55 -4.65
N ARG A 125 25.04 5.43 -4.11
CA ARG A 125 24.37 4.16 -3.79
C ARG A 125 22.86 4.29 -3.73
N LEU A 126 22.14 3.16 -3.70
CA LEU A 126 20.73 3.06 -3.39
C LEU A 126 20.52 1.81 -2.53
N ASP A 127 19.91 1.97 -1.36
CA ASP A 127 19.69 0.89 -0.40
C ASP A 127 18.21 0.50 -0.28
N HIS A 128 17.30 1.49 -0.21
CA HIS A 128 15.88 1.20 -0.14
C HIS A 128 15.13 1.96 -1.23
N LEU A 129 14.14 1.28 -1.83
CA LEU A 129 13.14 1.88 -2.72
C LEU A 129 11.76 1.70 -2.08
N VAL A 130 11.08 2.80 -1.79
CA VAL A 130 9.70 2.82 -1.32
C VAL A 130 8.79 3.23 -2.48
N THR A 131 8.07 2.28 -3.07
CA THR A 131 7.06 2.54 -4.10
C THR A 131 5.72 2.80 -3.41
N ASN A 132 5.41 4.09 -3.20
CA ASN A 132 4.24 4.54 -2.44
C ASN A 132 3.29 5.41 -3.27
N ALA A 133 3.76 6.09 -4.31
CA ALA A 133 2.91 6.92 -5.16
C ALA A 133 1.66 6.16 -5.64
N GLY A 134 0.50 6.80 -5.55
CA GLY A 134 -0.75 6.18 -5.95
C GLY A 134 -1.94 7.11 -5.91
N VAL A 135 -2.96 6.76 -6.66
CA VAL A 135 -4.26 7.42 -6.75
C VAL A 135 -5.38 6.41 -6.58
N ALA A 136 -6.54 6.85 -6.13
CA ALA A 136 -7.73 6.00 -6.00
C ALA A 136 -8.85 6.52 -6.90
N PRO A 137 -9.10 5.89 -8.05
CA PRO A 137 -10.34 6.09 -8.78
C PRO A 137 -11.51 5.54 -7.96
N LEU A 138 -12.55 6.35 -7.82
CA LEU A 138 -13.72 6.03 -7.01
C LEU A 138 -15.01 6.38 -7.76
N TYR A 139 -15.55 5.42 -8.50
CA TYR A 139 -16.78 5.49 -9.29
C TYR A 139 -17.29 4.10 -9.63
N LEU A 140 -18.55 3.96 -9.98
CA LEU A 140 -19.11 2.69 -10.46
C LEU A 140 -18.60 2.39 -11.87
N PHE A 141 -18.39 1.11 -12.16
CA PHE A 141 -17.92 0.68 -13.49
C PHE A 141 -18.92 1.08 -14.60
N GLU A 142 -20.22 1.04 -14.31
CA GLU A 142 -21.29 1.41 -15.22
C GLU A 142 -21.39 2.92 -15.51
N ASP A 143 -20.77 3.75 -14.66
CA ASP A 143 -20.75 5.22 -14.85
C ASP A 143 -19.69 5.69 -15.83
N ILE A 144 -18.86 4.80 -16.37
CA ILE A 144 -17.73 5.14 -17.22
C ILE A 144 -18.22 5.39 -18.64
N ASP A 145 -18.02 6.60 -19.14
CA ASP A 145 -18.33 6.97 -20.52
C ASP A 145 -17.15 6.72 -21.47
N ASP A 146 -15.92 6.82 -20.93
CA ASP A 146 -14.68 6.67 -21.70
C ASP A 146 -13.64 5.85 -20.90
N LEU A 147 -13.47 4.60 -21.29
CA LEU A 147 -12.59 3.66 -20.60
C LEU A 147 -11.10 4.09 -20.62
N SER A 148 -10.68 4.90 -21.61
CA SER A 148 -9.28 5.40 -21.68
C SER A 148 -8.91 6.23 -20.45
N LYS A 149 -9.87 6.86 -19.80
CA LYS A 149 -9.68 7.67 -18.58
C LYS A 149 -9.48 6.85 -17.30
N ALA A 150 -9.66 5.54 -17.36
CA ALA A 150 -9.37 4.64 -16.25
C ALA A 150 -7.90 4.22 -16.18
N SER A 151 -7.12 4.38 -17.28
CA SER A 151 -5.72 3.95 -17.34
C SER A 151 -4.82 4.58 -16.28
N PRO A 152 -4.98 5.86 -15.87
CA PRO A 152 -4.09 6.48 -14.89
C PRO A 152 -3.95 5.72 -13.57
N ALA A 153 -4.98 4.97 -13.17
CA ALA A 153 -4.89 4.11 -11.99
C ALA A 153 -3.82 3.02 -12.13
N MET A 154 -3.75 2.38 -13.29
CA MET A 154 -2.71 1.38 -13.58
C MET A 154 -1.37 2.04 -13.85
N ASP A 155 -1.35 3.16 -14.56
CA ASP A 155 -0.11 3.84 -14.95
C ASP A 155 0.65 4.35 -13.72
N ILE A 156 -0.06 4.93 -12.75
CA ILE A 156 0.55 5.44 -11.52
C ILE A 156 0.80 4.32 -10.51
N ASN A 157 -0.25 3.54 -10.15
CA ASN A 157 -0.16 2.60 -9.04
C ASN A 157 0.70 1.38 -9.36
N PHE A 158 0.58 0.85 -10.58
CA PHE A 158 1.27 -0.36 -10.99
C PHE A 158 2.51 -0.05 -11.82
N TRP A 159 2.35 0.56 -12.99
CA TRP A 159 3.49 0.80 -13.89
C TRP A 159 4.53 1.73 -13.28
N GLY A 160 4.12 2.78 -12.54
CA GLY A 160 5.05 3.64 -11.82
C GLY A 160 5.92 2.86 -10.84
N SER A 161 5.35 1.91 -10.11
CA SER A 161 6.11 1.03 -9.22
C SER A 161 7.04 0.09 -9.99
N VAL A 162 6.59 -0.45 -11.13
CA VAL A 162 7.39 -1.32 -12.03
C VAL A 162 8.58 -0.56 -12.60
N TYR A 163 8.37 0.65 -13.13
CA TYR A 163 9.43 1.49 -13.71
C TYR A 163 10.50 1.83 -12.68
N CYS A 164 10.06 2.29 -11.48
CA CYS A 164 10.99 2.57 -10.39
C CYS A 164 11.82 1.33 -10.02
N THR A 165 11.18 0.17 -9.91
CA THR A 165 11.83 -1.09 -9.57
C THR A 165 12.83 -1.51 -10.63
N PHE A 166 12.46 -1.38 -11.91
CA PHE A 166 13.33 -1.73 -13.05
C PHE A 166 14.66 -0.98 -12.99
N TYR A 167 14.60 0.35 -12.87
CA TYR A 167 15.81 1.18 -12.83
C TYR A 167 16.57 1.08 -11.49
N ALA A 168 15.90 0.81 -10.38
CA ALA A 168 16.53 0.67 -9.07
C ALA A 168 17.19 -0.69 -8.85
N SER A 169 16.69 -1.76 -9.48
CA SER A 169 17.10 -3.14 -9.19
C SER A 169 18.60 -3.41 -9.31
N PRO A 170 19.37 -2.89 -10.31
CA PRO A 170 20.81 -3.12 -10.38
C PRO A 170 21.57 -2.55 -9.18
N TYR A 171 21.14 -1.39 -8.68
CA TYR A 171 21.76 -0.72 -7.54
C TYR A 171 21.36 -1.39 -6.22
N LEU A 172 20.09 -1.80 -6.10
CA LEU A 172 19.60 -2.55 -4.95
C LEU A 172 20.27 -3.93 -4.83
N LYS A 173 20.52 -4.62 -5.94
CA LYS A 173 21.32 -5.87 -5.93
C LYS A 173 22.72 -5.63 -5.40
N LYS A 174 23.40 -4.57 -5.86
CA LYS A 174 24.78 -4.22 -5.42
C LYS A 174 24.83 -3.91 -3.92
N SER A 175 23.83 -3.25 -3.37
CA SER A 175 23.76 -2.90 -1.94
C SER A 175 23.15 -4.01 -1.08
N ARG A 176 22.63 -5.09 -1.67
CA ARG A 176 21.72 -6.06 -1.02
C ARG A 176 20.56 -5.35 -0.31
N GLY A 177 20.00 -4.39 -1.02
CA GLY A 177 19.01 -3.46 -0.52
C GLY A 177 17.60 -4.05 -0.45
N ARG A 178 16.63 -3.16 -0.34
CA ARG A 178 15.23 -3.55 -0.11
C ARG A 178 14.24 -2.72 -0.90
N ILE A 179 13.15 -3.37 -1.33
CA ILE A 179 11.97 -2.72 -1.88
C ILE A 179 10.86 -2.76 -0.81
N VAL A 180 10.22 -1.62 -0.59
CA VAL A 180 9.03 -1.47 0.25
C VAL A 180 7.88 -1.07 -0.65
N ALA A 181 7.01 -2.03 -0.96
CA ALA A 181 5.89 -1.83 -1.87
C ALA A 181 4.62 -1.48 -1.10
N ILE A 182 4.13 -0.25 -1.25
CA ILE A 182 2.89 0.17 -0.60
C ILE A 182 1.71 -0.21 -1.49
N ALA A 183 1.15 -1.38 -1.20
CA ALA A 183 -0.07 -1.90 -1.82
C ALA A 183 -1.32 -1.32 -1.13
N SER A 184 -2.28 -2.15 -0.76
CA SER A 184 -3.48 -1.81 0.00
C SER A 184 -4.20 -3.08 0.46
N GLY A 185 -4.99 -3.01 1.52
CA GLY A 185 -5.99 -4.03 1.85
C GLY A 185 -6.95 -4.31 0.69
N CYS A 186 -7.25 -3.28 -0.12
CA CYS A 186 -8.06 -3.41 -1.34
C CYS A 186 -7.40 -4.26 -2.44
N GLY A 187 -6.10 -4.57 -2.35
CA GLY A 187 -5.47 -5.56 -3.22
C GLY A 187 -5.87 -7.00 -2.90
N TYR A 188 -6.39 -7.23 -1.70
CA TYR A 188 -6.91 -8.53 -1.27
C TYR A 188 -8.44 -8.56 -1.17
N ILE A 189 -9.08 -7.44 -0.86
CA ILE A 189 -10.52 -7.34 -0.55
C ILE A 189 -11.17 -6.46 -1.60
N ALA A 190 -12.23 -6.97 -2.25
CA ALA A 190 -13.02 -6.20 -3.18
C ALA A 190 -13.85 -5.12 -2.45
N SER A 191 -13.92 -3.93 -3.04
CA SER A 191 -14.74 -2.84 -2.53
C SER A 191 -15.50 -2.18 -3.68
N PRO A 192 -16.82 -1.98 -3.56
CA PRO A 192 -17.60 -1.29 -4.58
C PRO A 192 -16.99 0.07 -4.95
N ARG A 193 -17.12 0.50 -6.18
CA ARG A 193 -16.57 1.73 -6.77
C ARG A 193 -15.06 1.79 -6.92
N LEU A 194 -14.30 0.82 -6.38
CA LEU A 194 -12.84 0.78 -6.40
C LEU A 194 -12.28 -0.28 -7.37
N SER A 195 -13.00 -0.67 -8.41
CA SER A 195 -12.61 -1.77 -9.30
C SER A 195 -11.18 -1.62 -9.85
N PHE A 196 -10.84 -0.48 -10.45
CA PHE A 196 -9.51 -0.22 -11.00
C PHE A 196 -8.43 -0.06 -9.92
N TYR A 197 -8.79 0.54 -8.79
CA TYR A 197 -7.87 0.63 -7.64
C TYR A 197 -7.53 -0.76 -7.09
N CYS A 198 -8.56 -1.57 -6.80
CA CYS A 198 -8.37 -2.94 -6.33
C CYS A 198 -7.53 -3.76 -7.31
N ALA A 199 -7.84 -3.67 -8.61
CA ALA A 199 -7.08 -4.36 -9.66
C ALA A 199 -5.61 -3.92 -9.67
N SER A 200 -5.34 -2.61 -9.62
CA SER A 200 -3.95 -2.09 -9.61
C SER A 200 -3.16 -2.55 -8.38
N LYS A 201 -3.79 -2.57 -7.20
CA LYS A 201 -3.15 -3.00 -5.96
C LYS A 201 -2.99 -4.52 -5.87
N ALA A 202 -3.91 -5.30 -6.44
CA ALA A 202 -3.77 -6.75 -6.58
C ALA A 202 -2.64 -7.12 -7.55
N ALA A 203 -2.56 -6.45 -8.71
CA ALA A 203 -1.47 -6.61 -9.67
C ALA A 203 -0.11 -6.30 -9.03
N LEU A 204 -0.03 -5.23 -8.21
CA LEU A 204 1.18 -4.85 -7.50
C LEU A 204 1.64 -5.93 -6.51
N ILE A 205 0.71 -6.52 -5.76
CA ILE A 205 1.00 -7.61 -4.83
C ILE A 205 1.57 -8.81 -5.59
N ALA A 206 0.87 -9.29 -6.62
CA ALA A 206 1.30 -10.44 -7.43
C ALA A 206 2.67 -10.20 -8.08
N PHE A 207 2.91 -9.00 -8.61
CA PHE A 207 4.19 -8.60 -9.20
C PHE A 207 5.34 -8.72 -8.21
N TYR A 208 5.22 -8.13 -7.02
CA TYR A 208 6.30 -8.17 -6.04
C TYR A 208 6.45 -9.55 -5.36
N GLU A 209 5.40 -10.35 -5.27
CA GLU A 209 5.50 -11.75 -4.86
C GLU A 209 6.34 -12.56 -5.85
N THR A 210 6.12 -12.35 -7.16
CA THR A 210 6.91 -12.99 -8.22
C THR A 210 8.36 -12.52 -8.19
N LEU A 211 8.60 -11.22 -8.15
CA LEU A 211 9.96 -10.67 -8.07
C LEU A 211 10.74 -11.15 -6.83
N ARG A 212 10.06 -11.42 -5.73
CA ARG A 212 10.70 -11.98 -4.53
C ARG A 212 11.28 -13.36 -4.78
N THR A 213 10.66 -14.17 -5.65
CA THR A 213 11.19 -15.46 -6.06
C THR A 213 12.33 -15.31 -7.08
N GLU A 214 12.23 -14.35 -7.98
CA GLU A 214 13.25 -14.07 -8.98
C GLU A 214 14.53 -13.49 -8.39
N PHE A 215 14.41 -12.52 -7.49
CA PHE A 215 15.57 -11.87 -6.84
C PHE A 215 16.17 -12.70 -5.69
N GLY A 216 15.41 -13.65 -5.14
CA GLY A 216 15.87 -14.51 -4.05
C GLY A 216 16.36 -13.72 -2.84
N SER A 217 17.65 -13.87 -2.51
CA SER A 217 18.31 -13.16 -1.40
C SER A 217 19.01 -11.87 -1.81
N GLU A 218 19.03 -11.52 -3.11
CA GLU A 218 19.74 -10.33 -3.59
C GLU A 218 19.04 -9.03 -3.21
N ILE A 219 17.68 -9.02 -3.27
CA ILE A 219 16.87 -7.85 -2.90
C ILE A 219 15.76 -8.30 -1.95
N GLY A 220 15.72 -7.71 -0.75
CA GLY A 220 14.61 -7.91 0.17
C GLY A 220 13.34 -7.21 -0.33
N ILE A 221 12.16 -7.84 -0.23
CA ILE A 221 10.89 -7.21 -0.61
C ILE A 221 9.89 -7.31 0.54
N THR A 222 9.42 -6.16 1.02
CA THR A 222 8.33 -6.05 1.99
C THR A 222 7.11 -5.47 1.28
N ILE A 223 6.02 -6.23 1.22
CA ILE A 223 4.74 -5.78 0.69
C ILE A 223 3.90 -5.29 1.86
N VAL A 224 3.50 -4.04 1.81
CA VAL A 224 2.68 -3.39 2.83
C VAL A 224 1.25 -3.26 2.28
N ALA A 225 0.27 -3.72 3.02
CA ALA A 225 -1.14 -3.57 2.69
C ALA A 225 -1.85 -2.77 3.79
N PRO A 226 -1.82 -1.43 3.69
CA PRO A 226 -2.52 -0.58 4.63
C PRO A 226 -4.04 -0.70 4.47
N GLY A 227 -4.75 -0.48 5.57
CA GLY A 227 -6.17 -0.15 5.55
C GLY A 227 -6.41 1.32 5.26
N VAL A 228 -7.37 1.91 5.97
CA VAL A 228 -7.62 3.34 5.86
C VAL A 228 -6.64 4.08 6.76
N VAL A 229 -5.77 4.88 6.12
CA VAL A 229 -4.77 5.72 6.79
C VAL A 229 -5.13 7.19 6.56
N ASP A 230 -4.98 8.02 7.58
CA ASP A 230 -5.22 9.45 7.45
C ASP A 230 -4.26 10.09 6.43
N SER A 231 -4.83 10.46 5.29
CA SER A 231 -4.14 10.98 4.12
C SER A 231 -5.12 11.78 3.26
N GLU A 232 -4.65 12.45 2.23
CA GLU A 232 -5.55 13.15 1.29
C GLU A 232 -6.63 12.22 0.72
N LEU A 233 -6.29 10.96 0.48
CA LEU A 233 -7.21 9.95 -0.05
C LEU A 233 -8.35 9.66 0.95
N SER A 234 -8.05 9.40 2.20
CA SER A 234 -9.08 9.16 3.23
C SER A 234 -9.87 10.42 3.60
N ARG A 235 -9.35 11.60 3.26
CA ARG A 235 -10.04 12.89 3.39
C ARG A 235 -10.92 13.22 2.18
N GLY A 236 -11.01 12.31 1.19
CA GLY A 236 -11.93 12.41 0.06
C GLY A 236 -11.30 12.85 -1.26
N LYS A 237 -9.97 12.89 -1.38
CA LYS A 237 -9.31 13.18 -2.65
C LYS A 237 -9.27 11.94 -3.53
N PHE A 238 -10.23 11.84 -4.45
CA PHE A 238 -10.40 10.72 -5.36
C PHE A 238 -10.24 11.13 -6.81
N MET A 239 -9.94 10.16 -7.66
CA MET A 239 -9.97 10.34 -9.11
C MET A 239 -11.38 10.03 -9.61
N THR A 240 -11.97 10.98 -10.35
CA THR A 240 -13.28 10.81 -10.99
C THR A 240 -13.18 9.95 -12.25
N LYS A 241 -14.34 9.55 -12.80
CA LYS A 241 -14.44 8.86 -14.08
C LYS A 241 -13.81 9.63 -15.26
N ASP A 242 -13.69 10.95 -15.13
CA ASP A 242 -13.06 11.83 -16.14
C ASP A 242 -11.55 11.96 -15.99
N GLY A 243 -10.93 11.26 -15.00
CA GLY A 243 -9.51 11.30 -14.72
C GLY A 243 -9.05 12.48 -13.87
N ASN A 244 -9.96 13.31 -13.38
CA ASN A 244 -9.65 14.48 -12.56
C ASN A 244 -9.58 14.11 -11.08
N LEU A 245 -8.64 14.72 -10.34
CA LEU A 245 -8.59 14.61 -8.88
C LEU A 245 -9.50 15.65 -8.25
N VAL A 246 -10.49 15.20 -7.48
CA VAL A 246 -11.46 16.05 -6.76
C VAL A 246 -11.55 15.65 -5.30
N VAL A 247 -12.00 16.58 -4.45
CA VAL A 247 -12.33 16.28 -3.06
C VAL A 247 -13.84 16.10 -2.93
N ASP A 248 -14.26 14.85 -2.75
CA ASP A 248 -15.66 14.46 -2.56
C ASP A 248 -15.85 13.94 -1.13
N LYS A 249 -16.47 14.78 -0.29
CA LYS A 249 -16.72 14.45 1.11
C LYS A 249 -17.89 13.49 1.30
N GLU A 250 -18.91 13.55 0.43
CA GLU A 250 -20.08 12.68 0.54
C GLU A 250 -19.69 11.25 0.19
N LEU A 251 -18.94 11.07 -0.90
CA LEU A 251 -18.45 9.78 -1.33
C LEU A 251 -17.42 9.21 -0.33
N ARG A 252 -16.60 10.08 0.28
CA ARG A 252 -15.73 9.70 1.41
C ARG A 252 -16.54 9.16 2.58
N ASP A 253 -17.61 9.84 2.96
CA ASP A 253 -18.45 9.45 4.09
C ASP A 253 -19.09 8.07 3.89
N VAL A 254 -19.41 7.71 2.65
CA VAL A 254 -19.88 6.37 2.32
C VAL A 254 -18.76 5.34 2.36
N GLN A 255 -17.60 5.66 1.78
CA GLN A 255 -16.56 4.67 1.52
C GLN A 255 -15.62 4.43 2.71
N VAL A 256 -15.40 5.44 3.56
CA VAL A 256 -14.34 5.46 4.58
C VAL A 256 -14.89 5.50 5.99
N SER A 257 -15.99 6.20 6.25
CA SER A 257 -16.35 6.72 7.58
C SER A 257 -16.71 5.69 8.64
N VAL A 258 -17.10 4.47 8.27
CA VAL A 258 -17.34 3.37 9.23
C VAL A 258 -16.10 2.53 9.51
N LEU A 259 -15.03 2.75 8.77
CA LEU A 259 -13.77 2.03 8.96
C LEU A 259 -12.88 2.79 9.96
N PRO A 260 -12.14 2.08 10.82
CA PRO A 260 -11.15 2.72 11.68
C PRO A 260 -10.05 3.35 10.82
N VAL A 261 -9.84 4.65 11.02
CA VAL A 261 -8.78 5.40 10.35
C VAL A 261 -7.55 5.41 11.23
N GLU A 262 -6.42 4.97 10.72
CA GLU A 262 -5.14 5.01 11.41
C GLU A 262 -4.36 6.26 11.04
N SER A 263 -3.56 6.80 11.98
CA SER A 263 -2.69 7.94 11.64
C SER A 263 -1.54 7.51 10.72
N ALA A 264 -1.17 8.39 9.79
CA ALA A 264 -0.04 8.15 8.88
C ALA A 264 1.26 7.86 9.64
N GLU A 265 1.48 8.54 10.77
CA GLU A 265 2.65 8.35 11.63
C GLU A 265 2.71 6.94 12.25
N ARG A 266 1.58 6.43 12.77
CA ARG A 266 1.53 5.08 13.35
C ARG A 266 1.75 4.03 12.28
N CYS A 267 1.11 4.19 11.13
CA CYS A 267 1.30 3.33 9.97
C CYS A 267 2.78 3.34 9.53
N ALA A 268 3.41 4.51 9.38
CA ALA A 268 4.83 4.64 9.01
C ALA A 268 5.76 3.98 10.04
N LYS A 269 5.50 4.12 11.34
CA LYS A 269 6.26 3.42 12.40
C LYS A 269 6.13 1.91 12.29
N ALA A 270 4.93 1.40 12.03
CA ALA A 270 4.69 -0.04 11.81
C ALA A 270 5.44 -0.53 10.56
N ILE A 271 5.39 0.24 9.46
CA ILE A 271 6.12 -0.06 8.23
C ILE A 271 7.63 -0.11 8.51
N MET A 272 8.19 0.91 9.15
CA MET A 272 9.63 0.94 9.48
C MET A 272 10.06 -0.23 10.35
N LYS A 273 9.27 -0.58 11.36
CA LYS A 273 9.53 -1.76 12.20
C LYS A 273 9.54 -3.05 11.36
N SER A 274 8.57 -3.22 10.47
CA SER A 274 8.47 -4.39 9.59
C SER A 274 9.63 -4.46 8.58
N VAL A 275 9.96 -3.34 7.96
CA VAL A 275 11.08 -3.19 7.01
C VAL A 275 12.41 -3.55 7.67
N CYS A 276 12.71 -2.96 8.84
CA CYS A 276 13.96 -3.23 9.56
C CYS A 276 14.07 -4.69 10.06
N ARG A 277 12.96 -5.39 10.28
CA ARG A 277 12.94 -6.83 10.57
C ARG A 277 13.08 -7.70 9.32
N GLY A 278 12.89 -7.14 8.13
CA GLY A 278 12.88 -7.89 6.88
C GLY A 278 11.63 -8.75 6.72
N ASP A 279 10.48 -8.29 7.22
CA ASP A 279 9.22 -8.99 7.05
C ASP A 279 8.80 -9.01 5.57
N ARG A 280 8.18 -10.09 5.14
CA ARG A 280 7.69 -10.23 3.76
C ARG A 280 6.39 -9.48 3.51
N TYR A 281 5.54 -9.39 4.53
CA TYR A 281 4.23 -8.75 4.47
C TYR A 281 3.96 -7.98 5.76
N LEU A 282 3.30 -6.85 5.60
CA LEU A 282 2.69 -6.10 6.68
C LEU A 282 1.23 -5.80 6.32
N LEU A 283 0.30 -6.22 7.17
CA LEU A 283 -1.10 -5.80 7.15
C LEU A 283 -1.29 -4.81 8.30
N GLU A 284 -1.61 -3.57 7.99
CA GLU A 284 -1.74 -2.52 9.01
C GLU A 284 -3.03 -1.71 8.79
N PRO A 285 -3.94 -1.69 9.73
CA PRO A 285 -3.95 -2.46 11.00
C PRO A 285 -4.17 -3.96 10.82
N SER A 286 -3.73 -4.75 11.78
CA SER A 286 -3.68 -6.22 11.68
C SER A 286 -5.05 -6.90 11.52
N TRP A 287 -6.16 -6.24 11.91
CA TRP A 287 -7.52 -6.79 11.73
C TRP A 287 -7.89 -7.03 10.26
N ILE A 288 -7.22 -6.35 9.31
CA ILE A 288 -7.39 -6.60 7.87
C ILE A 288 -7.15 -8.08 7.53
N GLY A 289 -6.19 -8.70 8.24
CA GLY A 289 -5.92 -10.13 8.09
C GLY A 289 -7.14 -11.01 8.40
N CYS A 290 -7.98 -10.62 9.36
CA CYS A 290 -9.23 -11.32 9.65
C CYS A 290 -10.22 -11.21 8.49
N VAL A 291 -10.36 -10.03 7.88
CA VAL A 291 -11.25 -9.84 6.72
C VAL A 291 -10.77 -10.63 5.50
N ILE A 292 -9.45 -10.65 5.26
CA ILE A 292 -8.85 -11.47 4.20
C ILE A 292 -9.15 -12.95 4.45
N LEU A 293 -9.03 -13.41 5.70
CA LEU A 293 -9.35 -14.79 6.07
C LEU A 293 -10.82 -15.12 5.81
N TRP A 294 -11.74 -14.23 6.21
CA TRP A 294 -13.16 -14.36 5.90
C TRP A 294 -13.43 -14.44 4.39
N LYS A 295 -12.76 -13.60 3.59
CA LYS A 295 -12.86 -13.67 2.13
C LYS A 295 -12.42 -15.01 1.57
N VAL A 296 -11.38 -15.62 2.11
CA VAL A 296 -10.88 -16.92 1.62
C VAL A 296 -11.88 -18.05 1.90
N PHE A 297 -12.56 -18.03 3.05
CA PHE A 297 -13.49 -19.09 3.43
C PHE A 297 -14.95 -18.82 3.05
N CYS A 298 -15.34 -17.56 2.97
CA CYS A 298 -16.74 -17.14 2.77
C CYS A 298 -16.79 -15.88 1.87
N SER A 299 -16.31 -15.99 0.61
CA SER A 299 -16.22 -14.85 -0.31
C SER A 299 -17.57 -14.18 -0.53
N GLU A 300 -18.64 -14.97 -0.71
CA GLU A 300 -19.99 -14.48 -0.96
C GLU A 300 -20.54 -13.64 0.21
N VAL A 301 -20.17 -14.01 1.43
CA VAL A 301 -20.60 -13.28 2.63
C VAL A 301 -19.87 -11.91 2.68
N THR A 302 -18.56 -11.89 2.43
CA THR A 302 -17.78 -10.63 2.44
C THR A 302 -18.24 -9.69 1.34
N GLU A 303 -18.52 -10.19 0.14
CA GLU A 303 -19.03 -9.42 -0.99
C GLU A 303 -20.45 -8.89 -0.73
N SER A 304 -21.32 -9.72 -0.17
CA SER A 304 -22.68 -9.32 0.20
C SER A 304 -22.69 -8.24 1.26
N ILE A 305 -21.84 -8.36 2.28
CA ILE A 305 -21.69 -7.34 3.33
C ILE A 305 -21.16 -6.03 2.74
N ALA A 306 -20.11 -6.10 1.91
CA ALA A 306 -19.55 -4.91 1.26
C ALA A 306 -20.59 -4.21 0.36
N ARG A 307 -21.33 -4.99 -0.43
CA ARG A 307 -22.43 -4.46 -1.24
C ARG A 307 -23.51 -3.80 -0.38
N TRP A 308 -23.98 -4.49 0.66
CA TRP A 308 -25.03 -3.97 1.55
C TRP A 308 -24.59 -2.69 2.26
N LEU A 309 -23.37 -2.61 2.74
CA LEU A 309 -22.86 -1.44 3.47
C LEU A 309 -22.65 -0.24 2.55
N LEU A 310 -22.02 -0.44 1.39
CA LEU A 310 -21.44 0.63 0.58
C LEU A 310 -22.32 1.03 -0.61
N MET A 311 -23.33 0.23 -0.98
CA MET A 311 -24.20 0.53 -2.11
C MET A 311 -25.57 0.99 -1.63
N ALA A 312 -26.05 2.08 -2.21
CA ALA A 312 -27.45 2.47 -2.13
C ALA A 312 -28.29 1.60 -3.09
N GLY A 313 -29.62 1.63 -2.95
CA GLY A 313 -30.53 0.98 -3.91
C GLY A 313 -30.38 1.58 -5.32
N PRO A 314 -30.81 0.85 -6.37
CA PRO A 314 -30.55 1.22 -7.77
C PRO A 314 -30.98 2.63 -8.20
N THR A 315 -31.98 3.21 -7.53
CA THR A 315 -32.51 4.53 -7.83
C THR A 315 -32.19 5.59 -6.79
N LEU A 316 -31.43 5.22 -5.77
CA LEU A 316 -31.14 6.09 -4.65
C LEU A 316 -29.75 6.77 -4.80
N PRO A 317 -29.59 8.02 -4.34
CA PRO A 317 -28.30 8.67 -4.34
C PRO A 317 -27.32 7.91 -3.44
N VAL A 318 -26.02 8.08 -3.69
CA VAL A 318 -24.95 7.40 -2.95
C VAL A 318 -25.00 7.66 -1.45
N THR A 319 -25.49 8.81 -1.04
CA THR A 319 -25.67 9.24 0.36
C THR A 319 -26.71 8.40 1.14
N GLU A 320 -27.54 7.65 0.43
CA GLU A 320 -28.51 6.72 1.05
C GLU A 320 -27.88 5.35 1.41
N ALA A 321 -26.58 5.16 1.14
CA ALA A 321 -25.90 3.93 1.55
C ALA A 321 -25.93 3.75 3.08
N PRO A 322 -26.07 2.52 3.59
CA PRO A 322 -26.14 2.23 5.03
C PRO A 322 -24.97 2.79 5.84
N THR A 323 -23.77 2.80 5.30
CA THR A 323 -22.59 3.40 5.96
C THR A 323 -22.80 4.89 6.27
N LYS A 324 -23.35 5.65 5.34
CA LYS A 324 -23.66 7.09 5.57
C LYS A 324 -24.69 7.27 6.66
N LYS A 325 -25.75 6.48 6.66
CA LYS A 325 -26.80 6.51 7.71
C LYS A 325 -26.23 6.18 9.09
N ILE A 326 -25.35 5.17 9.18
CA ILE A 326 -24.65 4.81 10.42
C ILE A 326 -23.79 5.98 10.90
N LEU A 327 -23.06 6.62 10.00
CA LEU A 327 -22.23 7.80 10.33
C LEU A 327 -23.09 8.96 10.84
N ASP A 328 -24.19 9.26 10.17
CA ASP A 328 -25.07 10.37 10.55
C ASP A 328 -25.70 10.15 11.94
N VAL A 329 -26.13 8.92 12.25
CA VAL A 329 -26.59 8.54 13.59
C VAL A 329 -25.45 8.70 14.61
N ALA A 330 -24.23 8.22 14.31
CA ALA A 330 -23.09 8.35 15.21
C ALA A 330 -22.71 9.82 15.47
N ASN A 331 -22.79 10.67 14.46
CA ASN A 331 -22.53 12.11 14.59
C ASN A 331 -23.64 12.81 15.41
N ALA A 332 -24.90 12.44 15.21
CA ALA A 332 -26.02 12.94 16.02
C ALA A 332 -25.84 12.57 17.52
N PHE A 333 -25.42 11.32 17.80
CA PHE A 333 -25.08 10.93 19.18
C PHE A 333 -23.92 11.76 19.74
N ARG A 334 -22.85 11.93 18.98
CA ARG A 334 -21.69 12.76 19.44
C ARG A 334 -22.08 14.20 19.74
N SER A 335 -22.88 14.82 18.89
CA SER A 335 -23.37 16.18 19.11
C SER A 335 -24.29 16.30 20.32
N PHE A 336 -25.08 15.27 20.60
CA PHE A 336 -25.96 15.22 21.77
C PHE A 336 -25.19 15.09 23.10
N PHE A 337 -24.07 14.36 23.11
CA PHE A 337 -23.26 14.15 24.31
C PHE A 337 -22.08 15.13 24.44
N SER A 338 -21.74 15.92 23.42
CA SER A 338 -20.80 17.03 23.54
C SER A 338 -21.48 18.21 24.24
N LEU A 339 -21.48 18.14 25.56
CA LEU A 339 -21.81 19.32 26.41
C LEU A 339 -20.81 20.45 26.09
N PRO A 340 -21.27 21.70 25.95
CA PRO A 340 -20.34 22.81 25.80
C PRO A 340 -19.46 22.85 27.05
N HIS A 341 -18.15 22.74 26.84
CA HIS A 341 -17.21 23.09 27.89
C HIS A 341 -17.30 24.61 28.10
N TYR A 342 -17.93 25.02 29.23
CA TYR A 342 -17.84 26.36 29.79
C TYR A 342 -16.42 26.59 30.33
#